data_0687c19da0860739ed1dc9d1b4930bfe
#
_entry.id   0687c19da0860739ed1dc9d1b4930bfe
#
_cell.length_a   1.000
_cell.length_b   1.000
_cell.length_c   1.000
_cell.angle_alpha   90.00
_cell.angle_beta   90.00
_cell.angle_gamma   90.00
#
_symmetry.space_group_name_H-M   'P 1'
#
loop_
_entity.id
_entity.type
_entity.pdbx_description
1 polymer ?
#
loop_
_entity_poly.entity_id
_entity_poly.type
_entity_poly.pdbx_seq_one_letter_code
_entity_poly.pdbx_strand_id
1 'polypeptide(L)'
;MAGTSIRGAARELLESDAVAQVVTLNEDGSPHVTAAWVGVDGDEIVLATIPDQRKLRNLRRDPRIALSVPTTRVNEWGLLEYLVVYGTARVTEGGAPELLQRLAHTYLGPGVVFPPMPNPPPGFVTRITPQRFGGVGPWNPPRGAN
;
A
#
# COMPACT_ATOMS: atom_id res chain seq x y z
N MET A 1 -5.93 -12.00 14.41
CA MET A 1 -7.22 -11.76 13.74
C MET A 1 -7.04 -11.85 12.24
N ALA A 2 -7.93 -12.57 11.57
CA ALA A 2 -7.86 -12.69 10.12
C ALA A 2 -8.13 -11.35 9.45
N GLY A 3 -7.42 -11.08 8.38
CA GLY A 3 -7.61 -9.87 7.59
C GLY A 3 -8.79 -9.96 6.64
N THR A 4 -9.06 -8.87 5.97
CA THR A 4 -10.05 -8.78 4.91
C THR A 4 -9.42 -9.19 3.58
N SER A 5 -10.11 -10.03 2.80
CA SER A 5 -9.65 -10.44 1.48
C SER A 5 -9.57 -9.26 0.53
N ILE A 6 -8.57 -9.27 -0.33
CA ILE A 6 -8.37 -8.24 -1.37
C ILE A 6 -8.95 -8.79 -2.69
N ARG A 7 -10.07 -8.22 -3.14
CA ARG A 7 -10.81 -8.71 -4.33
C ARG A 7 -11.34 -7.58 -5.18
N GLY A 8 -11.75 -7.95 -6.40
CA GLY A 8 -12.52 -7.08 -7.30
C GLY A 8 -11.85 -5.75 -7.55
N ALA A 9 -12.64 -4.69 -7.48
CA ALA A 9 -12.19 -3.34 -7.79
C ALA A 9 -11.09 -2.84 -6.86
N ALA A 10 -11.12 -3.23 -5.58
CA ALA A 10 -10.06 -2.88 -4.63
C ALA A 10 -8.73 -3.52 -5.06
N ARG A 11 -8.76 -4.78 -5.45
CA ARG A 11 -7.56 -5.48 -5.92
C ARG A 11 -7.01 -4.85 -7.20
N GLU A 12 -7.88 -4.56 -8.16
CA GLU A 12 -7.48 -3.92 -9.41
C GLU A 12 -6.77 -2.59 -9.16
N LEU A 13 -7.31 -1.78 -8.24
CA LEU A 13 -6.71 -0.49 -7.90
C LEU A 13 -5.35 -0.67 -7.23
N LEU A 14 -5.23 -1.60 -6.29
CA LEU A 14 -3.98 -1.87 -5.58
C LEU A 14 -2.91 -2.50 -6.47
N GLU A 15 -3.29 -3.11 -7.58
CA GLU A 15 -2.37 -3.66 -8.58
C GLU A 15 -2.09 -2.67 -9.72
N SER A 16 -2.70 -1.49 -9.69
CA SER A 16 -2.48 -0.46 -10.70
C SER A 16 -1.26 0.39 -10.39
N ASP A 17 -1.01 1.40 -11.23
CA ASP A 17 0.07 2.37 -11.03
C ASP A 17 -0.34 3.57 -10.16
N ALA A 18 -1.43 3.46 -9.43
CA ALA A 18 -1.84 4.51 -8.49
C ALA A 18 -0.88 4.54 -7.30
N VAL A 19 -0.36 5.72 -7.00
CA VAL A 19 0.57 5.91 -5.88
C VAL A 19 -0.23 6.02 -4.59
N ALA A 20 0.11 5.19 -3.61
CA ALA A 20 -0.56 5.20 -2.32
C ALA A 20 0.04 6.26 -1.39
N GLN A 21 -0.81 6.90 -0.59
CA GLN A 21 -0.38 7.68 0.56
C GLN A 21 -0.40 6.75 1.77
N VAL A 22 0.72 6.63 2.45
CA VAL A 22 0.91 5.68 3.55
C VAL A 22 1.04 6.44 4.85
N VAL A 23 0.21 6.08 5.83
CA VAL A 23 0.19 6.74 7.15
C VAL A 23 0.62 5.75 8.22
N THR A 24 1.63 6.11 8.98
CA THR A 24 2.09 5.41 10.18
C THR A 24 2.11 6.38 11.35
N LEU A 25 2.31 5.86 12.55
CA LEU A 25 2.29 6.70 13.76
C LEU A 25 3.70 6.90 14.31
N ASN A 26 4.08 8.15 14.44
CA ASN A 26 5.34 8.52 15.12
C ASN A 26 5.27 8.15 16.60
N GLU A 27 6.42 8.18 17.26
CA GLU A 27 6.55 7.83 18.67
C GLU A 27 5.64 8.66 19.56
N ASP A 28 5.45 9.93 19.24
CA ASP A 28 4.57 10.84 20.00
C ASP A 28 3.08 10.70 19.62
N GLY A 29 2.74 9.75 18.74
CA GLY A 29 1.36 9.54 18.27
C GLY A 29 0.96 10.40 17.09
N SER A 30 1.80 11.33 16.65
CA SER A 30 1.48 12.14 15.47
C SER A 30 1.58 11.31 14.20
N PRO A 31 0.78 11.62 13.17
CA PRO A 31 0.84 10.85 11.92
C PRO A 31 2.05 11.22 11.07
N HIS A 32 2.61 10.21 10.40
CA HIS A 32 3.69 10.36 9.43
C HIS A 32 3.15 9.87 8.07
N VAL A 33 3.25 10.70 7.04
CA VAL A 33 2.68 10.40 5.71
C VAL A 33 3.78 10.36 4.67
N THR A 34 3.78 9.29 3.86
CA THR A 34 4.69 9.17 2.71
C THR A 34 3.92 8.62 1.52
N ALA A 35 4.40 8.90 0.31
CA ALA A 35 3.90 8.25 -0.90
C ALA A 35 4.72 7.00 -1.19
N ALA A 36 4.07 5.96 -1.73
CA ALA A 36 4.75 4.70 -2.01
C ALA A 36 4.10 3.96 -3.17
N TRP A 37 4.92 3.19 -3.89
CA TRP A 37 4.42 2.15 -4.77
C TRP A 37 3.94 0.99 -3.92
N VAL A 38 2.80 0.44 -4.26
CA VAL A 38 2.25 -0.73 -3.57
C VAL A 38 1.85 -1.80 -4.57
N GLY A 39 1.82 -3.04 -4.11
CA GLY A 39 1.32 -4.17 -4.87
C GLY A 39 0.56 -5.11 -3.97
N VAL A 40 0.15 -6.24 -4.53
CA VAL A 40 -0.62 -7.25 -3.81
C VAL A 40 0.11 -8.58 -3.90
N ASP A 41 0.15 -9.29 -2.79
CA ASP A 41 0.69 -10.65 -2.70
C ASP A 41 -0.31 -11.46 -1.85
N GLY A 42 -1.12 -12.30 -2.52
CA GLY A 42 -2.21 -12.98 -1.86
C GLY A 42 -3.24 -11.99 -1.32
N ASP A 43 -3.48 -12.02 -0.02
CA ASP A 43 -4.36 -11.09 0.67
C ASP A 43 -3.59 -10.05 1.49
N GLU A 44 -2.33 -9.81 1.12
CA GLU A 44 -1.51 -8.76 1.72
C GLU A 44 -1.17 -7.68 0.70
N ILE A 45 -1.09 -6.44 1.19
CA ILE A 45 -0.55 -5.33 0.42
C ILE A 45 0.93 -5.25 0.76
N VAL A 46 1.77 -5.10 -0.27
CA VAL A 46 3.22 -5.10 -0.09
C VAL A 46 3.84 -3.81 -0.63
N LEU A 47 4.86 -3.35 0.06
CA LEU A 47 5.72 -2.27 -0.41
C LEU A 47 7.16 -2.53 0.03
N ALA A 48 8.11 -1.91 -0.67
CA ALA A 48 9.52 -2.16 -0.43
C ALA A 48 10.28 -0.85 -0.24
N THR A 49 11.28 -0.90 0.64
CA THR A 49 12.21 0.21 0.86
C THR A 49 13.61 -0.33 1.02
N ILE A 50 14.61 0.34 0.45
CA ILE A 50 15.99 -0.07 0.65
C ILE A 50 16.57 0.52 1.93
N PRO A 51 16.49 1.86 2.16
CA PRO A 51 16.95 2.40 3.44
C PRO A 51 15.96 2.12 4.57
N ASP A 52 16.47 2.09 5.80
CA ASP A 52 15.64 1.96 7.00
C ASP A 52 14.99 3.31 7.31
N GLN A 53 13.80 3.52 6.75
CA GLN A 53 13.07 4.78 6.85
C GLN A 53 12.25 4.86 8.14
N ARG A 54 11.82 6.09 8.47
CA ARG A 54 11.00 6.35 9.66
C ARG A 54 9.75 5.48 9.73
N LYS A 55 9.07 5.30 8.59
CA LYS A 55 7.84 4.47 8.58
C LYS A 55 8.10 3.04 9.03
N LEU A 56 9.29 2.48 8.75
CA LEU A 56 9.63 1.13 9.21
C LEU A 56 9.83 1.10 10.71
N ARG A 57 10.53 2.09 11.25
CA ARG A 57 10.72 2.20 12.70
C ARG A 57 9.40 2.42 13.41
N ASN A 58 8.51 3.22 12.82
CA ASN A 58 7.16 3.42 13.34
C ASN A 58 6.40 2.10 13.41
N LEU A 59 6.42 1.31 12.32
CA LEU A 59 5.68 0.05 12.26
C LEU A 59 6.22 -1.03 13.20
N ARG A 60 7.52 -1.04 13.46
CA ARG A 60 8.09 -1.97 14.44
C ARG A 60 7.62 -1.67 15.85
N ARG A 61 7.35 -0.41 16.17
CA ARG A 61 6.84 0.01 17.46
C ARG A 61 5.32 -0.10 17.54
N ASP A 62 4.62 0.30 16.48
CA ASP A 62 3.16 0.33 16.42
C ASP A 62 2.75 -0.15 15.02
N PRO A 63 2.21 -1.36 14.89
CA PRO A 63 1.95 -1.94 13.57
C PRO A 63 0.75 -1.35 12.83
N ARG A 64 0.01 -0.42 13.42
CA ARG A 64 -1.14 0.20 12.76
C ARG A 64 -0.70 1.01 11.56
N ILE A 65 -1.42 0.85 10.45
CA ILE A 65 -1.13 1.52 9.19
C ILE A 65 -2.44 1.87 8.49
N ALA A 66 -2.42 2.95 7.74
CA ALA A 66 -3.51 3.29 6.84
C ALA A 66 -2.94 3.71 5.49
N LEU A 67 -3.69 3.40 4.44
CA LEU A 67 -3.35 3.81 3.08
C LEU A 67 -4.52 4.53 2.46
N SER A 68 -4.23 5.51 1.63
CA SER A 68 -5.22 6.11 0.73
C SER A 68 -4.71 5.96 -0.71
N VAL A 69 -5.53 5.40 -1.58
CA VAL A 69 -5.17 5.14 -2.98
C VAL A 69 -6.16 5.87 -3.87
N PRO A 70 -5.71 6.83 -4.69
CA PRO A 70 -6.61 7.62 -5.53
C PRO A 70 -7.02 6.87 -6.79
N THR A 71 -8.14 7.29 -7.37
CA THR A 71 -8.53 6.93 -8.73
C THR A 71 -8.75 8.18 -9.54
N THR A 72 -9.03 7.99 -10.84
CA THR A 72 -9.52 9.05 -11.73
C THR A 72 -11.01 8.89 -12.02
N ARG A 73 -11.67 7.95 -11.33
CA ARG A 73 -13.09 7.64 -11.56
C ARG A 73 -14.00 8.44 -10.64
N VAL A 74 -15.15 8.78 -11.17
CA VAL A 74 -16.20 9.52 -10.46
C VAL A 74 -17.41 8.62 -10.34
N ASN A 75 -18.04 8.59 -9.18
CA ASN A 75 -19.25 7.80 -8.98
C ASN A 75 -20.48 8.51 -9.53
N GLU A 76 -21.65 7.89 -9.35
CA GLU A 76 -22.93 8.40 -9.86
C GLU A 76 -23.33 9.78 -9.30
N TRP A 77 -22.75 10.16 -8.17
CA TRP A 77 -23.01 11.45 -7.53
C TRP A 77 -21.96 12.52 -7.83
N GLY A 78 -21.00 12.21 -8.71
CA GLY A 78 -19.93 13.15 -9.04
C GLY A 78 -18.77 13.17 -8.06
N LEU A 79 -18.69 12.20 -7.15
CA LEU A 79 -17.61 12.11 -6.17
C LEU A 79 -16.47 11.29 -6.74
N LEU A 80 -15.25 11.77 -6.58
CA LEU A 80 -14.06 11.04 -6.97
C LEU A 80 -13.92 9.82 -6.09
N GLU A 81 -13.76 8.64 -6.71
CA GLU A 81 -13.54 7.40 -5.97
C GLU A 81 -12.10 7.32 -5.45
N TYR A 82 -11.94 6.84 -4.24
CA TYR A 82 -10.64 6.53 -3.64
C TYR A 82 -10.80 5.41 -2.62
N LEU A 83 -9.76 4.61 -2.49
CA LEU A 83 -9.74 3.49 -1.56
C LEU A 83 -8.96 3.89 -0.31
N VAL A 84 -9.52 3.63 0.86
CA VAL A 84 -8.79 3.71 2.13
C VAL A 84 -8.67 2.31 2.70
N VAL A 85 -7.48 1.95 3.16
CA VAL A 85 -7.23 0.68 3.81
C VAL A 85 -6.75 0.95 5.23
N TYR A 86 -7.39 0.31 6.20
CA TYR A 86 -6.93 0.29 7.58
C TYR A 86 -6.45 -1.12 7.89
N GLY A 87 -5.28 -1.25 8.48
CA GLY A 87 -4.73 -2.56 8.77
C GLY A 87 -3.55 -2.53 9.72
N THR A 88 -2.86 -3.65 9.76
CA THR A 88 -1.61 -3.79 10.50
C THR A 88 -0.53 -4.29 9.56
N ALA A 89 0.70 -3.93 9.87
CA ALA A 89 1.83 -4.27 9.02
C ALA A 89 2.95 -4.93 9.82
N ARG A 90 3.70 -5.80 9.13
CA ARG A 90 4.96 -6.33 9.63
C ARG A 90 6.06 -5.99 8.64
N VAL A 91 7.25 -5.74 9.15
CA VAL A 91 8.43 -5.41 8.36
C VAL A 91 9.38 -6.61 8.39
N THR A 92 9.78 -7.08 7.22
CA THR A 92 10.77 -8.17 7.11
C THR A 92 12.00 -7.67 6.38
N GLU A 93 13.18 -8.18 6.76
CA GLU A 93 14.43 -7.85 6.08
C GLU A 93 14.54 -8.62 4.77
N GLY A 94 15.13 -7.99 3.76
CA GLY A 94 15.39 -8.60 2.47
C GLY A 94 14.21 -8.54 1.52
N GLY A 95 14.48 -8.86 0.27
CA GLY A 95 13.46 -8.94 -0.77
C GLY A 95 13.07 -7.61 -1.41
N ALA A 96 13.64 -6.49 -0.96
CA ALA A 96 13.26 -5.19 -1.50
C ALA A 96 13.60 -5.04 -2.99
N PRO A 97 14.82 -5.41 -3.46
CA PRO A 97 15.15 -5.23 -4.87
C PRO A 97 14.21 -5.99 -5.81
N GLU A 98 13.86 -7.23 -5.47
CA GLU A 98 12.96 -8.06 -6.28
C GLU A 98 11.56 -7.47 -6.34
N LEU A 99 11.04 -7.02 -5.20
CA LEU A 99 9.73 -6.39 -5.15
C LEU A 99 9.72 -5.04 -5.88
N LEU A 100 10.76 -4.22 -5.69
CA LEU A 100 10.87 -2.95 -6.40
C LEU A 100 10.92 -3.14 -7.91
N GLN A 101 11.64 -4.18 -8.40
CA GLN A 101 11.67 -4.48 -9.83
C GLN A 101 10.28 -4.87 -10.35
N ARG A 102 9.55 -5.68 -9.59
CA ARG A 102 8.17 -6.05 -9.95
C ARG A 102 7.26 -4.83 -10.00
N LEU A 103 7.33 -3.97 -8.99
CA LEU A 103 6.52 -2.76 -8.93
C LEU A 103 6.91 -1.76 -10.02
N ALA A 104 8.19 -1.66 -10.35
CA ALA A 104 8.66 -0.78 -11.41
C ALA A 104 8.05 -1.11 -12.77
N HIS A 105 7.82 -2.38 -13.06
CA HIS A 105 7.13 -2.77 -14.28
C HIS A 105 5.73 -2.16 -14.37
N THR A 106 5.04 -2.06 -13.25
CA THR A 106 3.72 -1.46 -13.18
C THR A 106 3.78 0.08 -13.20
N TYR A 107 4.66 0.67 -12.40
CA TYR A 107 4.68 2.12 -12.19
C TYR A 107 5.51 2.86 -13.23
N LEU A 108 6.55 2.25 -13.77
CA LEU A 108 7.49 2.91 -14.69
C LEU A 108 7.46 2.32 -16.10
N GLY A 109 7.06 1.06 -16.24
CA GLY A 109 6.96 0.40 -17.53
C GLY A 109 7.67 -0.94 -17.59
N PRO A 110 7.31 -1.81 -18.56
CA PRO A 110 7.76 -3.21 -18.58
C PRO A 110 9.25 -3.39 -18.87
N GLY A 111 9.92 -2.40 -19.46
CA GLY A 111 11.34 -2.49 -19.80
C GLY A 111 12.28 -1.86 -18.79
N VAL A 112 11.75 -1.32 -17.68
CA VAL A 112 12.56 -0.55 -16.73
C VAL A 112 13.27 -1.49 -15.76
N VAL A 113 14.56 -1.25 -15.56
CA VAL A 113 15.35 -1.94 -14.54
C VAL A 113 15.41 -1.06 -13.29
N PHE A 114 14.96 -1.62 -12.18
CA PHE A 114 14.90 -0.90 -10.91
C PHE A 114 15.16 -1.86 -9.74
N PRO A 115 15.97 -1.52 -8.73
CA PRO A 115 16.67 -0.25 -8.52
C PRO A 115 17.78 0.00 -9.56
N PRO A 116 18.06 1.26 -9.89
CA PRO A 116 19.05 1.60 -10.93
C PRO A 116 20.48 1.61 -10.36
N MET A 117 20.86 0.56 -9.66
CA MET A 117 22.19 0.44 -9.07
C MET A 117 22.64 -1.01 -9.11
N PRO A 118 23.94 -1.27 -9.27
CA PRO A 118 24.46 -2.63 -9.16
C PRO A 118 24.44 -3.10 -7.71
N ASN A 119 24.11 -4.39 -7.52
CA ASN A 119 24.13 -5.02 -6.20
C ASN A 119 23.39 -4.22 -5.11
N PRO A 120 22.09 -3.92 -5.31
CA PRO A 120 21.35 -3.14 -4.32
C PRO A 120 21.31 -3.89 -2.97
N PRO A 121 21.31 -3.14 -1.85
CA PRO A 121 21.12 -3.76 -0.53
C PRO A 121 19.80 -4.52 -0.47
N PRO A 122 19.69 -5.55 0.41
CA PRO A 122 18.47 -6.35 0.49
C PRO A 122 17.24 -5.58 0.97
N GLY A 123 17.43 -4.50 1.72
CA GLY A 123 16.33 -3.63 2.14
C GLY A 123 15.28 -4.34 2.97
N PHE A 124 14.06 -3.84 2.87
CA PHE A 124 12.94 -4.28 3.72
C PHE A 124 11.66 -4.38 2.90
N VAL A 125 10.83 -5.35 3.22
CA VAL A 125 9.48 -5.48 2.66
C VAL A 125 8.48 -5.28 3.80
N THR A 126 7.53 -4.38 3.59
CA THR A 126 6.40 -4.17 4.49
C THR A 126 5.21 -4.94 3.95
N ARG A 127 4.63 -5.81 4.79
CA ARG A 127 3.46 -6.61 4.45
C ARG A 127 2.30 -6.15 5.31
N ILE A 128 1.22 -5.76 4.65
CA ILE A 128 0.05 -5.16 5.29
C ILE A 128 -1.10 -6.15 5.21
N THR A 129 -1.67 -6.46 6.37
CA THR A 129 -2.92 -7.23 6.46
C THR A 129 -4.07 -6.23 6.56
N PRO A 130 -4.89 -6.09 5.50
CA PRO A 130 -6.04 -5.20 5.58
C PRO A 130 -7.07 -5.73 6.57
N GLN A 131 -7.65 -4.85 7.35
CA GLN A 131 -8.71 -5.19 8.30
C GLN A 131 -10.03 -4.56 7.91
N ARG A 132 -9.98 -3.40 7.24
CA ARG A 132 -11.18 -2.69 6.81
C ARG A 132 -10.87 -1.81 5.62
N PHE A 133 -11.82 -1.76 4.68
CA PHE A 133 -11.78 -0.83 3.55
C PHE A 133 -12.74 0.33 3.79
N GLY A 134 -12.35 1.52 3.35
CA GLY A 134 -13.16 2.72 3.43
C GLY A 134 -12.99 3.56 2.17
N GLY A 135 -13.36 4.83 2.27
CA GLY A 135 -13.31 5.76 1.14
C GLY A 135 -14.60 5.75 0.34
N VAL A 136 -14.51 6.09 -0.94
CA VAL A 136 -15.63 6.16 -1.87
C VAL A 136 -15.38 5.22 -3.03
N GLY A 137 -16.25 4.22 -3.23
CA GLY A 137 -16.11 3.26 -4.32
C GLY A 137 -16.78 1.93 -4.01
N PRO A 138 -16.69 0.94 -4.94
CA PRO A 138 -17.35 -0.35 -4.78
C PRO A 138 -16.90 -1.15 -3.54
N TRP A 139 -15.70 -0.89 -3.03
CA TRP A 139 -15.14 -1.53 -1.83
C TRP A 139 -15.77 -1.05 -0.54
N ASN A 140 -16.53 0.02 -0.58
CA ASN A 140 -17.17 0.63 0.58
C ASN A 140 -18.55 1.15 0.18
N PRO A 141 -19.55 0.26 0.00
CA PRO A 141 -20.87 0.68 -0.43
C PRO A 141 -21.52 1.62 0.60
N PRO A 142 -22.39 2.54 0.15
CA PRO A 142 -23.09 3.45 1.05
C PRO A 142 -23.91 2.69 2.10
N ARG A 143 -24.08 3.29 3.27
CA ARG A 143 -24.92 2.72 4.33
C ARG A 143 -26.35 2.53 3.81
N GLY A 144 -26.92 1.37 4.07
CA GLY A 144 -28.26 1.01 3.61
C GLY A 144 -28.34 0.46 2.20
N ALA A 145 -27.21 0.31 1.51
CA ALA A 145 -27.14 -0.28 0.17
C ALA A 145 -27.04 -1.82 0.27
N ASN A 146 -28.02 -2.46 0.84
CA ASN A 146 -28.06 -3.92 0.97
C ASN A 146 -29.21 -4.50 0.15
#